data_3f86d235d4ffae9fc3f5a2426b7c4dd4
#
_entry.id   3f86d235d4ffae9fc3f5a2426b7c4dd4
#
_cell.length_a   1.000
_cell.length_b   1.000
_cell.length_c   1.000
_cell.angle_alpha   90.00
_cell.angle_beta   90.00
_cell.angle_gamma   90.00
#
_symmetry.space_group_name_H-M   'P 1'
#
loop_
_entity.id
_entity.type
_entity.pdbx_description
1 polymer ?
#
loop_
_entity_poly.entity_id
_entity_poly.type
_entity_poly.pdbx_seq_one_letter_code
_entity_poly.pdbx_strand_id
1 'polypeptide(L)' 'RARLKDVTIFFLEVRQSNEAAKRLYEKLGYSPIGVRKRFYEKPVEDAIVMSKS' A
#
# COMPACT_ATOMS: atom_id res chain seq x y z
N ARG A 1 12.48 0.43 2.64
CA ARG A 1 12.91 -0.33 2.58
C ARG A 1 13.46 -0.77 1.41
N ALA A 2 13.21 -0.46 0.42
CA ALA A 2 13.72 -0.95 -0.74
C ALA A 2 14.97 -0.33 -1.09
N ARG A 3 15.99 -1.04 -1.11
CA ARG A 3 17.14 -0.49 -1.40
C ARG A 3 17.79 -1.16 -2.44
N LEU A 4 17.26 -1.94 -3.19
CA LEU A 4 17.90 -2.64 -4.23
C LEU A 4 18.08 -1.77 -5.41
N LYS A 5 19.23 -1.81 -5.99
CA LYS A 5 19.49 -0.92 -7.03
C LYS A 5 18.74 -1.21 -8.26
N ASP A 6 18.29 -2.35 -8.50
CA ASP A 6 17.55 -2.64 -9.71
C ASP A 6 16.07 -2.67 -9.54
N VAL A 7 15.59 -2.22 -8.41
CA VAL A 7 14.17 -2.27 -8.17
C VAL A 7 13.46 -1.19 -8.95
N THR A 8 12.48 -1.58 -9.73
CA THR A 8 11.66 -0.64 -10.45
C THR A 8 10.22 -0.68 -9.98
N ILE A 9 9.89 -1.54 -9.03
CA ILE A 9 8.55 -1.66 -8.52
C ILE A 9 8.56 -1.36 -7.04
N PHE A 10 7.65 -0.51 -6.61
CA PHE A 10 7.56 -0.14 -5.21
C PHE A 10 6.24 -0.65 -4.64
N PHE A 11 6.28 -1.13 -3.42
CA PHE A 11 5.09 -1.64 -2.76
C PHE A 11 4.88 -0.91 -1.46
N LEU A 12 3.64 -0.74 -1.06
CA LEU A 12 3.33 -0.21 0.24
C LEU A 12 1.98 -0.76 0.69
N GLU A 13 1.68 -0.62 1.97
CA GLU A 13 0.41 -1.03 2.53
C GLU A 13 -0.21 0.19 3.18
N VAL A 14 -1.53 0.35 3.03
CA VAL A 14 -2.24 1.41 3.70
C VAL A 14 -3.46 0.81 4.37
N ARG A 15 -3.91 1.42 5.46
CA ARG A 15 -5.11 0.96 6.13
C ARG A 15 -6.29 1.10 5.20
N GLN A 16 -7.14 0.10 5.22
CA GLN A 16 -8.28 0.10 4.34
C GLN A 16 -9.15 1.33 4.54
N SER A 17 -9.25 1.82 5.76
CA SER A 17 -10.09 2.96 6.04
C SER A 17 -9.42 4.30 5.77
N ASN A 18 -8.14 4.29 5.41
CA ASN A 18 -7.43 5.54 5.22
C ASN A 18 -7.60 6.04 3.80
N GLU A 19 -8.74 6.69 3.55
CA GLU A 19 -9.06 7.13 2.20
C GLU A 19 -8.08 8.20 1.70
N ALA A 20 -7.63 9.05 2.60
CA ALA A 20 -6.73 10.11 2.18
C ALA A 20 -5.41 9.54 1.66
N ALA A 21 -4.89 8.54 2.36
CA ALA A 21 -3.65 7.93 1.91
C ALA A 21 -3.84 7.20 0.59
N LYS A 22 -4.98 6.51 0.44
CA LYS A 22 -5.23 5.81 -0.80
C LYS A 22 -5.28 6.76 -1.98
N ARG A 23 -5.94 7.90 -1.81
CA ARG A 23 -6.01 8.87 -2.88
C ARG A 23 -4.66 9.46 -3.18
N LEU A 24 -3.88 9.74 -2.15
CA LEU A 24 -2.56 10.29 -2.35
C LEU A 24 -1.68 9.36 -3.17
N TYR A 25 -1.68 8.10 -2.81
CA TYR A 25 -0.82 7.15 -3.51
C TYR A 25 -1.32 6.89 -4.93
N GLU A 26 -2.62 6.92 -5.15
CA GLU A 26 -3.13 6.79 -6.50
C GLU A 26 -2.68 7.95 -7.36
N LYS A 27 -2.62 9.14 -6.80
CA LYS A 27 -2.12 10.26 -7.54
C LYS A 27 -0.66 10.11 -7.89
N LEU A 28 0.08 9.44 -7.05
CA LEU A 28 1.50 9.23 -7.30
C LEU A 28 1.76 8.06 -8.25
N GLY A 29 0.72 7.41 -8.72
CA GLY A 29 0.90 6.34 -9.67
C GLY A 29 0.78 4.94 -9.10
N TYR A 30 0.44 4.81 -7.83
CA TYR A 30 0.26 3.50 -7.22
C TYR A 30 -1.10 2.95 -7.58
N SER A 31 -1.18 1.64 -7.69
CA SER A 31 -2.45 0.96 -7.96
C SER A 31 -2.65 -0.15 -6.95
N PRO A 32 -3.88 -0.37 -6.51
CA PRO A 32 -4.13 -1.45 -5.56
C PRO A 32 -3.98 -2.80 -6.26
N ILE A 33 -3.23 -3.69 -5.66
CA ILE A 33 -3.00 -5.00 -6.24
C ILE A 33 -3.46 -6.13 -5.34
N GLY A 34 -3.83 -5.86 -4.11
CA GLY A 34 -4.29 -6.91 -3.23
C GLY A 34 -4.67 -6.37 -1.88
N VAL A 35 -5.10 -7.26 -1.02
CA VAL A 35 -5.52 -6.92 0.32
C VAL A 35 -4.87 -7.90 1.28
N ARG A 36 -4.29 -7.40 2.36
CA ARG A 36 -3.75 -8.26 3.40
C ARG A 36 -4.72 -8.23 4.56
N LYS A 37 -5.32 -9.35 4.84
CA LYS A 37 -6.32 -9.42 5.89
C LYS A 37 -5.69 -9.28 7.25
N ARG A 38 -6.34 -8.51 8.11
CA ARG A 38 -5.90 -8.34 9.48
C ARG A 38 -4.45 -7.93 9.61
N PHE A 39 -4.02 -7.07 8.72
CA PHE A 39 -2.65 -6.63 8.74
C PHE A 39 -2.35 -5.75 9.95
N TYR A 40 -3.32 -4.93 10.35
CA TYR A 40 -3.18 -4.09 11.53
C TYR A 40 -3.97 -4.72 12.68
N GLU A 41 -3.49 -4.55 13.89
CA GLU A 41 -4.14 -5.19 15.01
C GLU A 41 -4.90 -4.32 15.97
N LYS A 42 -4.66 -3.07 16.04
CA LYS A 42 -5.33 -2.24 17.04
C LYS A 42 -5.81 -0.96 16.42
N PRO A 43 -6.95 -0.98 15.84
CA PRO A 43 -7.89 -2.11 15.74
C PRO A 43 -7.52 -3.03 14.61
N VAL A 44 -8.15 -4.18 14.58
CA VAL A 44 -7.93 -5.11 13.50
C VAL A 44 -8.47 -4.50 12.22
N GLU A 45 -7.65 -4.48 11.23
CA GLU A 45 -8.04 -3.85 9.99
C GLU A 45 -7.22 -4.42 8.84
N ASP A 46 -7.82 -4.54 7.68
CA ASP A 46 -7.11 -5.02 6.51
C ASP A 46 -6.24 -3.91 5.94
N ALA A 47 -5.24 -4.30 5.22
CA ALA A 47 -4.38 -3.35 4.51
C ALA A 47 -4.57 -3.53 3.02
N ILE A 48 -4.55 -2.42 2.31
CA ILE A 48 -4.56 -2.46 0.86
C ILE A 48 -3.12 -2.40 0.40
N VAL A 49 -2.71 -3.37 -0.39
CA VAL A 49 -1.36 -3.39 -0.92
C VAL A 49 -1.37 -2.66 -2.24
N MET A 50 -0.52 -1.69 -2.38
CA MET A 50 -0.45 -0.90 -3.60
C MET A 50 0.94 -0.98 -4.17
N SER A 51 1.04 -0.90 -5.46
CA SER A 51 2.33 -0.93 -6.10
C SER A 51 2.42 0.08 -7.22
N LYS A 52 3.65 0.38 -7.57
CA LYS A 52 3.94 1.33 -8.63
C LYS A 52 5.21 0.88 -9.32
N SER A 53 5.21 0.88 -10.60
CA SER A 53 6.41 0.47 -11.33
C SER A 53 7.08 1.65 -12.03
#